data_2e2d1b979f2a62f18eb9a4848305b7b7
#
_entry.id   2e2d1b979f2a62f18eb9a4848305b7b7
#
_cell.length_a   1.000
_cell.length_b   1.000
_cell.length_c   1.000
_cell.angle_alpha   90.00
_cell.angle_beta   90.00
_cell.angle_gamma   90.00
#
_symmetry.space_group_name_H-M   'P 1'
#
loop_
_entity.id
_entity.type
_entity.pdbx_description
1 polymer ?
#
loop_
_entity_poly.entity_id
_entity_poly.type
_entity_poly.pdbx_seq_one_letter_code
_entity_poly.pdbx_strand_id
1 'polypeptide(L)'
;MRTSTISTAIAMVALFMLAACSSIDCPLNNRVYATFRLDGDITKMEDTLTVAVPRSIDYKDNDTVIINRLADFDSIALPMSYQRTTDVYVFTIKQKDSEMRTTDTVRVEKQNNPHFESVDCNPQFFHTITDVKFTTEAIENITINYNKVTYNDGKAHFLIRFKGHSN
;
A
#
# COMPACT_ATOMS: atom_id res chain seq x y z
N MET A 1 -50.50 18.97 -39.86
CA MET A 1 -49.46 17.92 -39.93
C MET A 1 -48.02 18.44 -39.60
N ARG A 2 -47.67 19.70 -39.82
CA ARG A 2 -46.31 20.23 -39.54
C ARG A 2 -45.97 20.42 -38.05
N THR A 3 -46.93 20.69 -37.20
CA THR A 3 -46.71 20.93 -35.77
C THR A 3 -46.40 19.66 -34.96
N SER A 4 -46.98 18.54 -35.39
CA SER A 4 -46.76 17.22 -34.75
C SER A 4 -45.33 16.71 -34.96
N THR A 5 -44.74 16.92 -36.14
CA THR A 5 -43.37 16.48 -36.45
C THR A 5 -42.31 17.28 -35.71
N ILE A 6 -42.57 18.57 -35.48
CA ILE A 6 -41.67 19.44 -34.72
C ILE A 6 -41.68 19.04 -33.22
N SER A 7 -42.86 18.75 -32.68
CA SER A 7 -43.01 18.33 -31.29
C SER A 7 -42.30 16.98 -31.02
N THR A 8 -42.40 16.03 -31.96
CA THR A 8 -41.68 14.74 -31.84
C THR A 8 -40.18 14.90 -31.95
N ALA A 9 -39.68 15.76 -32.79
CA ALA A 9 -38.25 16.04 -32.93
C ALA A 9 -37.66 16.68 -31.63
N ILE A 10 -38.38 17.63 -31.03
CA ILE A 10 -37.97 18.27 -29.77
C ILE A 10 -37.98 17.26 -28.64
N ALA A 11 -38.99 16.39 -28.55
CA ALA A 11 -39.03 15.32 -27.52
C ALA A 11 -37.87 14.33 -27.66
N MET A 12 -37.50 13.99 -28.89
CA MET A 12 -36.36 13.08 -29.14
C MET A 12 -35.02 13.70 -28.77
N VAL A 13 -34.80 14.98 -29.06
CA VAL A 13 -33.59 15.72 -28.67
C VAL A 13 -33.52 15.87 -27.14
N ALA A 14 -34.63 16.14 -26.47
CA ALA A 14 -34.69 16.21 -25.02
C ALA A 14 -34.36 14.85 -24.34
N LEU A 15 -34.78 13.75 -24.96
CA LEU A 15 -34.48 12.41 -24.46
C LEU A 15 -32.99 12.06 -24.56
N PHE A 16 -32.30 12.50 -25.62
CA PHE A 16 -30.86 12.33 -25.79
C PHE A 16 -30.04 13.17 -24.79
N MET A 17 -30.53 14.33 -24.35
CA MET A 17 -29.85 15.17 -23.35
C MET A 17 -29.88 14.55 -21.93
N LEU A 18 -30.82 13.66 -21.63
CA LEU A 18 -30.92 12.98 -20.33
C LEU A 18 -29.98 11.80 -20.18
N ALA A 19 -29.42 11.29 -21.28
CA ALA A 19 -28.48 10.15 -21.26
C ALA A 19 -27.02 10.54 -21.00
N ALA A 20 -26.71 11.84 -20.85
CA ALA A 20 -25.35 12.34 -20.65
C ALA A 20 -24.91 12.40 -19.17
N CYS A 21 -25.56 11.66 -18.26
CA CYS A 21 -24.98 11.41 -16.94
C CYS A 21 -23.86 10.37 -17.08
N SER A 22 -22.64 10.82 -17.33
CA SER A 22 -21.48 9.98 -17.11
C SER A 22 -21.33 9.80 -15.61
N SER A 23 -21.62 8.59 -15.10
CA SER A 23 -21.24 8.21 -13.75
C SER A 23 -19.72 8.15 -13.71
N ILE A 24 -19.11 9.13 -13.05
CA ILE A 24 -17.68 9.09 -12.77
C ILE A 24 -17.51 8.08 -11.64
N ASP A 25 -16.99 6.90 -11.97
CA ASP A 25 -16.65 5.88 -10.97
C ASP A 25 -15.37 6.32 -10.24
N CYS A 26 -15.54 6.98 -9.09
CA CYS A 26 -14.41 7.29 -8.23
C CYS A 26 -13.85 6.01 -7.60
N PRO A 27 -12.52 5.82 -7.59
CA PRO A 27 -11.91 4.68 -6.94
C PRO A 27 -12.28 4.63 -5.46
N LEU A 28 -12.83 3.49 -5.01
CA LEU A 28 -13.26 3.28 -3.62
C LEU A 28 -12.08 3.12 -2.66
N ASN A 29 -10.90 2.74 -3.16
CA ASN A 29 -9.71 2.49 -2.37
C ASN A 29 -8.69 3.62 -2.54
N ASN A 30 -8.57 4.46 -1.50
CA ASN A 30 -7.62 5.58 -1.46
C ASN A 30 -6.24 5.17 -0.91
N ARG A 31 -5.98 3.88 -0.71
CA ARG A 31 -4.72 3.39 -0.15
C ARG A 31 -3.85 2.80 -1.24
N VAL A 32 -2.60 3.22 -1.24
CA VAL A 32 -1.54 2.60 -2.04
C VAL A 32 -0.64 1.78 -1.13
N TYR A 33 0.03 0.79 -1.70
CA TYR A 33 0.82 -0.20 -0.97
C TYR A 33 2.27 -0.17 -1.45
N ALA A 34 3.20 -0.14 -0.51
CA ALA A 34 4.60 -0.36 -0.81
C ALA A 34 4.92 -1.85 -0.73
N THR A 35 5.51 -2.38 -1.78
CA THR A 35 5.90 -3.79 -1.88
C THR A 35 7.34 -3.97 -1.42
N PHE A 36 7.53 -4.84 -0.43
CA PHE A 36 8.82 -5.35 0.02
C PHE A 36 8.99 -6.75 -0.58
N ARG A 37 10.04 -6.94 -1.37
CA ARG A 37 10.39 -8.22 -1.97
C ARG A 37 11.66 -8.76 -1.33
N LEU A 38 11.67 -10.05 -1.05
CA LEU A 38 12.86 -10.72 -0.54
C LEU A 38 14.02 -10.63 -1.53
N ASP A 39 15.23 -10.44 -1.00
CA ASP A 39 16.49 -10.36 -1.74
C ASP A 39 17.58 -11.16 -1.04
N GLY A 40 18.58 -11.59 -1.78
CA GLY A 40 19.69 -12.41 -1.27
C GLY A 40 19.39 -13.89 -1.33
N ASP A 41 19.95 -14.64 -0.39
CA ASP A 41 19.90 -16.11 -0.39
C ASP A 41 18.51 -16.66 -0.02
N ILE A 42 17.76 -15.89 0.79
CA ILE A 42 16.39 -16.24 1.19
C ILE A 42 15.43 -15.62 0.18
N THR A 43 15.05 -16.39 -0.83
CA THR A 43 14.07 -15.96 -1.86
C THR A 43 12.62 -16.25 -1.48
N LYS A 44 12.42 -17.11 -0.47
CA LYS A 44 11.11 -17.47 0.08
C LYS A 44 11.25 -17.63 1.61
N MET A 45 10.42 -16.90 2.36
CA MET A 45 10.46 -16.93 3.81
C MET A 45 9.62 -18.08 4.34
N GLU A 46 10.26 -19.09 4.95
CA GLU A 46 9.56 -20.21 5.59
C GLU A 46 9.12 -19.89 7.02
N ASP A 47 9.84 -18.99 7.68
CA ASP A 47 9.47 -18.45 8.98
C ASP A 47 8.18 -17.64 8.92
N THR A 48 7.47 -17.52 10.03
CA THR A 48 6.26 -16.73 10.07
C THR A 48 6.56 -15.27 10.39
N LEU A 49 6.05 -14.38 9.52
CA LEU A 49 6.11 -12.95 9.69
C LEU A 49 4.77 -12.40 10.21
N THR A 50 4.84 -11.61 11.26
CA THR A 50 3.75 -10.75 11.72
C THR A 50 4.18 -9.30 11.55
N VAL A 51 3.34 -8.47 10.93
CA VAL A 51 3.59 -7.04 10.79
C VAL A 51 2.51 -6.28 11.53
N ALA A 52 2.93 -5.36 12.40
CA ALA A 52 2.06 -4.46 13.12
C ALA A 52 2.41 -3.00 12.83
N VAL A 53 1.44 -2.12 12.98
CA VAL A 53 1.58 -0.67 12.86
C VAL A 53 1.22 -0.05 14.20
N PRO A 54 2.06 0.81 14.77
CA PRO A 54 1.76 1.53 15.99
C PRO A 54 0.49 2.39 15.83
N ARG A 55 -0.44 2.26 16.76
CA ARG A 55 -1.71 2.96 16.72
C ARG A 55 -1.56 4.45 17.04
N SER A 56 -0.63 4.77 17.92
CA SER A 56 -0.33 6.12 18.37
C SER A 56 1.08 6.54 17.94
N ILE A 57 1.28 7.85 17.74
CA ILE A 57 2.60 8.42 17.45
C ILE A 57 3.56 8.19 18.62
N ASP A 58 3.04 8.10 19.84
CA ASP A 58 3.82 7.95 21.07
C ASP A 58 4.09 6.47 21.44
N TYR A 59 3.69 5.52 20.59
CA TYR A 59 3.88 4.07 20.79
C TYR A 59 3.31 3.54 22.11
N LYS A 60 2.34 4.24 22.71
CA LYS A 60 1.75 3.87 24.00
C LYS A 60 0.53 2.97 23.90
N ASP A 61 -0.12 2.96 22.73
CA ASP A 61 -1.29 2.14 22.49
C ASP A 61 -0.92 0.82 21.82
N ASN A 62 -1.78 -0.19 21.96
CA ASN A 62 -1.60 -1.49 21.33
C ASN A 62 -1.45 -1.33 19.82
N ASP A 63 -0.45 -1.98 19.26
CA ASP A 63 -0.19 -2.04 17.83
C ASP A 63 -1.34 -2.72 17.10
N THR A 64 -1.64 -2.23 15.90
CA THR A 64 -2.60 -2.88 15.01
C THR A 64 -1.87 -3.87 14.11
N VAL A 65 -2.18 -5.15 14.26
CA VAL A 65 -1.63 -6.20 13.37
C VAL A 65 -2.29 -6.08 12.00
N ILE A 66 -1.47 -5.88 10.95
CA ILE A 66 -1.91 -5.78 9.56
C ILE A 66 -1.57 -7.02 8.73
N ILE A 67 -0.53 -7.76 9.13
CA ILE A 67 -0.20 -9.10 8.62
C ILE A 67 -0.04 -10.01 9.84
N ASN A 68 -0.76 -11.12 9.88
CA ASN A 68 -0.72 -12.05 10.99
C ASN A 68 -0.18 -13.41 10.55
N ARG A 69 1.03 -13.76 11.00
CA ARG A 69 1.66 -15.09 10.86
C ARG A 69 1.69 -15.57 9.39
N LEU A 70 2.13 -14.71 8.48
CA LEU A 70 2.33 -15.05 7.07
C LEU A 70 3.61 -15.91 6.95
N ALA A 71 3.52 -17.01 6.25
CA ALA A 71 4.64 -17.87 5.89
C ALA A 71 4.64 -18.15 4.39
N ASP A 72 5.70 -18.74 3.89
CA ASP A 72 5.84 -19.13 2.48
C ASP A 72 5.67 -17.99 1.47
N PHE A 73 6.15 -16.80 1.79
CA PHE A 73 6.05 -15.61 0.94
C PHE A 73 7.41 -15.22 0.34
N ASP A 74 7.38 -14.56 -0.80
CA ASP A 74 8.51 -13.90 -1.48
C ASP A 74 8.43 -12.38 -1.42
N SER A 75 7.24 -11.87 -1.18
CA SER A 75 6.96 -10.43 -1.13
C SER A 75 5.75 -10.14 -0.25
N ILE A 76 5.72 -8.93 0.31
CA ILE A 76 4.60 -8.40 1.08
C ILE A 76 4.26 -7.00 0.62
N ALA A 77 2.99 -6.65 0.64
CA ALA A 77 2.51 -5.30 0.35
C ALA A 77 1.96 -4.65 1.62
N LEU A 78 2.54 -3.52 2.02
CA LEU A 78 2.17 -2.80 3.23
C LEU A 78 1.47 -1.48 2.88
N PRO A 79 0.33 -1.17 3.50
CA PRO A 79 -0.40 0.06 3.24
C PRO A 79 0.39 1.28 3.74
N MET A 80 0.42 2.34 2.93
CA MET A 80 1.05 3.60 3.31
C MET A 80 0.02 4.62 3.80
N SER A 81 0.36 5.39 4.83
CA SER A 81 -0.50 6.42 5.40
C SER A 81 -0.43 7.71 4.57
N TYR A 82 -1.57 8.28 4.24
CA TYR A 82 -1.63 9.62 3.63
C TYR A 82 -1.54 10.75 4.67
N GLN A 83 -1.73 10.45 5.95
CA GLN A 83 -1.72 11.44 7.03
C GLN A 83 -0.32 11.69 7.61
N ARG A 84 0.57 10.71 7.45
CA ARG A 84 1.92 10.74 8.05
C ARG A 84 2.97 10.82 6.95
N THR A 85 4.06 11.50 7.23
CA THR A 85 5.25 11.53 6.37
C THR A 85 6.25 10.42 6.71
N THR A 86 6.02 9.71 7.82
CA THR A 86 6.80 8.54 8.23
C THR A 86 5.84 7.41 8.59
N ASP A 87 5.95 6.30 7.89
CA ASP A 87 5.27 5.06 8.26
C ASP A 87 6.21 4.19 9.08
N VAL A 88 5.66 3.55 10.11
CA VAL A 88 6.41 2.67 11.01
C VAL A 88 5.75 1.31 11.02
N TYR A 89 6.56 0.28 10.77
CA TYR A 89 6.15 -1.11 10.77
C TYR A 89 6.99 -1.89 11.76
N VAL A 90 6.34 -2.68 12.59
CA VAL A 90 6.99 -3.61 13.53
C VAL A 90 6.92 -5.00 12.93
N PHE A 91 8.06 -5.56 12.56
CA PHE A 91 8.22 -6.89 11.97
C PHE A 91 8.59 -7.86 13.07
N THR A 92 7.72 -8.83 13.36
CA THR A 92 8.01 -9.92 14.29
C THR A 92 8.13 -11.21 13.51
N ILE A 93 9.31 -11.80 13.52
CA ILE A 93 9.62 -13.06 12.86
C ILE A 93 9.67 -14.14 13.91
N LYS A 94 8.91 -15.21 13.71
CA LYS A 94 8.97 -16.43 14.50
C LYS A 94 9.58 -17.53 13.65
N GLN A 95 10.64 -18.15 14.13
CA GLN A 95 11.28 -19.28 13.46
C GLN A 95 10.31 -20.46 13.33
N LYS A 96 10.37 -21.16 12.20
CA LYS A 96 9.47 -22.25 11.85
C LYS A 96 9.44 -23.36 12.90
N ASP A 97 10.59 -23.81 13.35
CA ASP A 97 10.77 -24.96 14.24
C ASP A 97 11.14 -24.56 15.68
N SER A 98 10.89 -23.30 16.05
CA SER A 98 11.27 -22.76 17.35
C SER A 98 10.22 -21.78 17.87
N GLU A 99 10.21 -21.56 19.18
CA GLU A 99 9.44 -20.48 19.79
C GLU A 99 10.21 -19.14 19.79
N MET A 100 11.42 -19.12 19.23
CA MET A 100 12.24 -17.91 19.13
C MET A 100 11.56 -16.88 18.25
N ARG A 101 11.49 -15.66 18.75
CA ARG A 101 10.91 -14.51 18.05
C ARG A 101 11.91 -13.37 18.05
N THR A 102 12.03 -12.74 16.92
CA THR A 102 12.88 -11.56 16.72
C THR A 102 12.03 -10.43 16.19
N THR A 103 12.28 -9.22 16.68
CA THR A 103 11.45 -8.06 16.30
C THR A 103 12.33 -6.94 15.79
N ASP A 104 12.01 -6.45 14.60
CA ASP A 104 12.62 -5.28 13.99
C ASP A 104 11.59 -4.19 13.73
N THR A 105 12.05 -2.94 13.79
CA THR A 105 11.26 -1.77 13.45
C THR A 105 11.76 -1.17 12.15
N VAL A 106 10.86 -1.03 11.17
CA VAL A 106 11.13 -0.40 9.88
C VAL A 106 10.40 0.94 9.82
N ARG A 107 11.13 2.01 9.52
CA ARG A 107 10.62 3.38 9.36
C ARG A 107 10.84 3.82 7.93
N VAL A 108 9.75 4.14 7.24
CA VAL A 108 9.76 4.61 5.85
C VAL A 108 9.42 6.09 5.84
N GLU A 109 10.39 6.91 5.47
CA GLU A 109 10.18 8.36 5.27
C GLU A 109 9.69 8.60 3.84
N LYS A 110 8.71 9.49 3.68
CA LYS A 110 8.08 9.74 2.38
C LYS A 110 7.43 11.11 2.29
N GLN A 111 7.21 11.54 1.06
CA GLN A 111 6.35 12.66 0.71
C GLN A 111 4.99 12.13 0.24
N ASN A 112 3.91 12.79 0.67
CA ASN A 112 2.56 12.49 0.25
C ASN A 112 2.18 13.43 -0.90
N ASN A 113 1.87 12.90 -2.06
CA ASN A 113 1.55 13.65 -3.26
C ASN A 113 0.06 13.44 -3.59
N PRO A 114 -0.79 14.47 -3.45
CA PRO A 114 -2.19 14.35 -3.80
C PRO A 114 -2.32 14.10 -5.32
N HIS A 115 -3.19 13.16 -5.67
CA HIS A 115 -3.52 12.79 -7.03
C HIS A 115 -5.03 12.85 -7.23
N PHE A 116 -5.47 13.53 -8.28
CA PHE A 116 -6.88 13.72 -8.62
C PHE A 116 -7.19 12.96 -9.91
N GLU A 117 -8.07 11.98 -9.84
CA GLU A 117 -8.60 11.30 -11.02
C GLU A 117 -9.61 12.18 -11.76
N SER A 118 -10.42 12.92 -11.00
CA SER A 118 -11.44 13.84 -11.50
C SER A 118 -11.70 14.92 -10.46
N VAL A 119 -12.27 16.04 -10.89
CA VAL A 119 -12.70 17.14 -10.02
C VAL A 119 -13.80 16.73 -9.03
N ASP A 120 -14.55 15.68 -9.36
CA ASP A 120 -15.66 15.18 -8.57
C ASP A 120 -15.25 14.06 -7.61
N CYS A 121 -14.00 13.59 -7.68
CA CYS A 121 -13.47 12.54 -6.82
C CYS A 121 -12.63 13.11 -5.68
N ASN A 122 -12.68 12.43 -4.52
CA ASN A 122 -11.77 12.74 -3.44
C ASN A 122 -10.31 12.49 -3.89
N PRO A 123 -9.35 13.34 -3.47
CA PRO A 123 -7.95 13.13 -3.80
C PRO A 123 -7.45 11.80 -3.23
N GLN A 124 -6.70 11.10 -4.02
CA GLN A 124 -5.88 9.98 -3.60
C GLN A 124 -4.48 10.47 -3.27
N PHE A 125 -3.70 9.67 -2.55
CA PHE A 125 -2.34 10.04 -2.23
C PHE A 125 -1.37 8.99 -2.76
N PHE A 126 -0.54 9.41 -3.69
CA PHE A 126 0.67 8.69 -4.07
C PHE A 126 1.80 9.11 -3.15
N HIS A 127 2.86 8.32 -3.09
CA HIS A 127 3.98 8.63 -2.22
C HIS A 127 5.29 8.59 -2.99
N THR A 128 6.24 9.42 -2.54
CA THR A 128 7.63 9.32 -2.97
C THR A 128 8.46 8.97 -1.74
N ILE A 129 9.00 7.76 -1.71
CA ILE A 129 9.88 7.28 -0.64
C ILE A 129 11.16 8.10 -0.69
N THR A 130 11.58 8.63 0.45
CA THR A 130 12.79 9.45 0.58
C THR A 130 13.88 8.75 1.37
N ASP A 131 13.52 7.92 2.35
CA ASP A 131 14.49 7.18 3.18
C ASP A 131 13.85 5.95 3.81
N VAL A 132 14.68 5.00 4.24
CA VAL A 132 14.27 3.85 5.04
C VAL A 132 15.30 3.59 6.14
N LYS A 133 14.82 3.51 7.39
CA LYS A 133 15.61 3.17 8.57
C LYS A 133 15.05 1.92 9.22
N PHE A 134 15.90 1.05 9.71
CA PHE A 134 15.47 -0.21 10.33
C PHE A 134 16.43 -0.66 11.42
N THR A 135 15.94 -1.45 12.36
CA THR A 135 16.75 -2.20 13.31
C THR A 135 17.21 -3.50 12.65
N THR A 136 18.24 -4.12 13.19
CA THR A 136 18.93 -5.24 12.53
C THR A 136 19.00 -6.49 13.41
N GLU A 137 17.90 -6.87 14.05
CA GLU A 137 17.85 -8.12 14.83
C GLU A 137 17.72 -9.33 13.88
N ALA A 138 16.70 -9.35 13.04
CA ALA A 138 16.50 -10.36 12.00
C ALA A 138 16.73 -9.82 10.58
N ILE A 139 16.51 -8.52 10.38
CA ILE A 139 16.76 -7.86 9.10
C ILE A 139 18.27 -7.63 8.95
N GLU A 140 18.83 -8.04 7.82
CA GLU A 140 20.21 -7.74 7.45
C GLU A 140 20.29 -6.40 6.71
N ASN A 141 19.43 -6.19 5.72
CA ASN A 141 19.42 -4.98 4.91
C ASN A 141 18.06 -4.70 4.29
N ILE A 142 17.76 -3.40 4.05
CA ILE A 142 16.66 -2.93 3.22
C ILE A 142 17.20 -1.86 2.28
N THR A 143 16.94 -2.01 0.98
CA THR A 143 17.29 -1.01 -0.03
C THR A 143 16.03 -0.50 -0.74
N ILE A 144 16.02 0.78 -1.08
CA ILE A 144 14.98 1.38 -1.92
C ILE A 144 15.31 1.02 -3.37
N ASN A 145 14.45 0.20 -3.99
CA ASN A 145 14.58 -0.22 -5.38
C ASN A 145 13.78 0.70 -6.31
N TYR A 146 12.56 1.07 -5.91
CA TYR A 146 11.71 2.00 -6.64
C TYR A 146 11.00 2.92 -5.67
N ASN A 147 11.20 4.24 -5.81
CA ASN A 147 10.79 5.19 -4.79
C ASN A 147 9.40 5.81 -4.99
N LYS A 148 8.73 5.57 -6.13
CA LYS A 148 7.39 6.11 -6.39
C LYS A 148 6.35 5.04 -6.11
N VAL A 149 5.46 5.30 -5.16
CA VAL A 149 4.35 4.41 -4.81
C VAL A 149 3.06 5.00 -5.34
N THR A 150 2.50 4.32 -6.32
CA THR A 150 1.26 4.69 -7.00
C THR A 150 0.25 3.56 -6.87
N TYR A 151 -0.66 3.40 -7.81
CA TYR A 151 -1.47 2.19 -7.91
C TYR A 151 -0.57 0.96 -8.03
N ASN A 152 -1.13 -0.22 -7.77
CA ASN A 152 -0.40 -1.47 -7.85
C ASN A 152 0.14 -1.69 -9.29
N ASP A 153 1.41 -1.36 -9.47
CA ASP A 153 2.15 -1.50 -10.74
C ASP A 153 3.01 -2.77 -10.79
N GLY A 154 2.92 -3.64 -9.79
CA GLY A 154 3.69 -4.88 -9.68
C GLY A 154 5.17 -4.70 -9.37
N LYS A 155 5.62 -3.47 -9.09
CA LYS A 155 7.03 -3.19 -8.79
C LYS A 155 7.35 -3.43 -7.32
N ALA A 156 8.55 -3.94 -7.06
CA ALA A 156 9.09 -3.96 -5.71
C ALA A 156 9.65 -2.57 -5.36
N HIS A 157 9.12 -1.95 -4.32
CA HIS A 157 9.59 -0.65 -3.84
C HIS A 157 10.83 -0.82 -2.97
N PHE A 158 10.85 -1.88 -2.17
CA PHE A 158 11.97 -2.26 -1.31
C PHE A 158 12.45 -3.66 -1.64
N LEU A 159 13.77 -3.85 -1.56
CA LEU A 159 14.42 -5.16 -1.48
C LEU A 159 14.83 -5.36 -0.03
N ILE A 160 14.33 -6.42 0.60
CA ILE A 160 14.59 -6.75 1.99
C ILE A 160 15.34 -8.06 2.08
N ARG A 161 16.44 -8.05 2.84
CA ARG A 161 17.25 -9.23 3.13
C ARG A 161 17.16 -9.54 4.60
N PHE A 162 16.85 -10.78 4.92
CA PHE A 162 16.89 -11.30 6.28
C PHE A 162 18.19 -12.06 6.53
N LYS A 163 18.64 -12.05 7.78
CA LYS A 163 19.77 -12.86 8.23
C LYS A 163 19.44 -14.33 8.09
N GLY A 164 20.36 -15.11 7.53
CA GLY A 164 20.26 -16.56 7.56
C GLY A 164 20.34 -17.08 8.99
N HIS A 165 19.71 -18.22 9.26
CA HIS A 165 19.87 -18.89 10.54
C HIS A 165 21.31 -19.37 10.65
N SER A 166 22.06 -18.88 11.65
CA SER A 166 23.30 -19.52 12.06
C SER A 166 22.92 -20.84 12.74
N ASN A 167 23.23 -21.95 12.08
CA ASN A 167 23.20 -23.27 12.69
C ASN A 167 24.21 -23.36 13.86
#